data_c3c124f4ea971a52efcbdb2759630b53
#
_entry.id   c3c124f4ea971a52efcbdb2759630b53
#
_cell.length_a   1.000
_cell.length_b   1.000
_cell.length_c   1.000
_cell.angle_alpha   90.00
_cell.angle_beta   90.00
_cell.angle_gamma   90.00
#
_symmetry.space_group_name_H-M   'P 1'
#
loop_
_entity.id
_entity.type
_entity.pdbx_description
1 polymer ?
#
loop_
_entity_poly.entity_id
_entity_poly.type
_entity_poly.pdbx_seq_one_letter_code
_entity_poly.pdbx_strand_id
1 'polypeptide(L)'
;MIDLMKYLAENPYPGRGIVLGRTADNKKAVVAYFIMGRSENSRNRIFEQTEDGIRTRAFDESKMTDPSLIIYHPVRLLDNGLLVVTNGDQTDTIRDAVGEGHCYRHALNTRKFEPDGPNWTPRISGVVKPDGSYNLSILKSLDGDPNCCCRYFFEYDSPIAGTGHFIHTYQENLDPLPSFQGEPRRVAIGTVDACSWSEEIWAALNGENKVSLYVQLFDLKTGARDITIINKHR
;
A
#
# COMPACT_ATOMS: atom_id res chain seq x y z
N MET A 1 -11.94 -16.25 0.59
CA MET A 1 -12.13 -14.87 0.11
C MET A 1 -12.83 -14.12 1.22
N ILE A 2 -12.32 -12.95 1.60
CA ILE A 2 -12.92 -12.12 2.65
C ILE A 2 -13.71 -10.95 2.02
N ASP A 3 -14.66 -10.41 2.78
CA ASP A 3 -15.26 -9.11 2.51
C ASP A 3 -14.31 -8.03 3.04
N LEU A 4 -13.76 -7.21 2.14
CA LEU A 4 -12.77 -6.19 2.49
C LEU A 4 -13.38 -5.12 3.41
N MET A 5 -14.58 -4.64 3.10
CA MET A 5 -15.21 -3.55 3.85
C MET A 5 -15.55 -3.99 5.27
N LYS A 6 -16.08 -5.20 5.41
CA LYS A 6 -16.33 -5.80 6.72
C LYS A 6 -15.01 -5.98 7.50
N TYR A 7 -13.97 -6.50 6.87
CA TYR A 7 -12.67 -6.68 7.52
C TYR A 7 -12.09 -5.35 8.03
N LEU A 8 -12.14 -4.28 7.21
CA LEU A 8 -11.66 -2.95 7.59
C LEU A 8 -12.48 -2.32 8.72
N ALA A 9 -13.80 -2.54 8.73
CA ALA A 9 -14.68 -2.06 9.80
C ALA A 9 -14.44 -2.78 11.13
N GLU A 10 -14.09 -4.06 11.09
CA GLU A 10 -13.82 -4.89 12.28
C GLU A 10 -12.37 -4.74 12.80
N ASN A 11 -11.41 -4.34 11.95
CA ASN A 11 -10.03 -4.11 12.35
C ASN A 11 -9.74 -2.60 12.48
N PRO A 12 -9.66 -2.05 13.69
CA PRO A 12 -9.51 -0.62 13.89
C PRO A 12 -8.15 -0.06 13.46
N TYR A 13 -7.13 -0.92 13.27
CA TYR A 13 -5.79 -0.47 12.90
C TYR A 13 -4.97 -1.49 12.08
N PRO A 14 -5.32 -1.76 10.83
CA PRO A 14 -4.43 -2.51 9.93
C PRO A 14 -3.15 -1.74 9.55
N GLY A 15 -3.04 -0.47 9.92
CA GLY A 15 -1.88 0.38 9.70
C GLY A 15 -1.81 0.95 8.29
N ARG A 16 -0.99 0.38 7.42
CA ARG A 16 -0.95 0.67 5.98
C ARG A 16 -1.46 -0.56 5.24
N GLY A 17 -2.25 -0.35 4.20
CA GLY A 17 -2.82 -1.44 3.42
C GLY A 17 -2.70 -1.24 1.93
N ILE A 18 -2.39 -2.32 1.20
CA ILE A 18 -2.34 -2.36 -0.26
C ILE A 18 -3.34 -3.40 -0.74
N VAL A 19 -4.21 -3.03 -1.66
CA VAL A 19 -5.05 -3.95 -2.43
C VAL A 19 -4.65 -3.87 -3.88
N LEU A 20 -4.33 -5.01 -4.49
CA LEU A 20 -4.10 -5.15 -5.93
C LEU A 20 -5.06 -6.20 -6.48
N GLY A 21 -5.58 -5.99 -7.68
CA GLY A 21 -6.51 -6.94 -8.26
C GLY A 21 -6.99 -6.55 -9.65
N ARG A 22 -8.09 -7.18 -10.06
CA ARG A 22 -8.71 -7.02 -11.37
C ARG A 22 -10.23 -6.89 -11.24
N THR A 23 -10.83 -5.96 -11.99
CA THR A 23 -12.29 -5.79 -12.03
C THR A 23 -13.01 -7.04 -12.54
N ALA A 24 -14.30 -7.21 -12.17
CA ALA A 24 -15.10 -8.38 -12.54
C ALA A 24 -15.27 -8.53 -14.06
N ASP A 25 -15.30 -7.42 -14.81
CA ASP A 25 -15.35 -7.41 -16.26
C ASP A 25 -13.98 -7.65 -16.94
N ASN A 26 -12.93 -7.87 -16.15
CA ASN A 26 -11.55 -8.11 -16.57
C ASN A 26 -10.91 -6.99 -17.40
N LYS A 27 -11.45 -5.77 -17.38
CA LYS A 27 -10.97 -4.65 -18.21
C LYS A 27 -9.93 -3.80 -17.51
N LYS A 28 -9.99 -3.70 -16.17
CA LYS A 28 -9.13 -2.79 -15.42
C LYS A 28 -8.37 -3.53 -14.33
N ALA A 29 -7.11 -3.14 -14.12
CA ALA A 29 -6.40 -3.44 -12.90
C ALA A 29 -6.77 -2.39 -11.83
N VAL A 30 -6.84 -2.81 -10.58
CA VAL A 30 -7.18 -1.96 -9.45
C VAL A 30 -6.03 -1.91 -8.46
N VAL A 31 -5.82 -0.72 -7.92
CA VAL A 31 -4.84 -0.42 -6.87
C VAL A 31 -5.52 0.43 -5.82
N ALA A 32 -5.48 0.00 -4.57
CA ALA A 32 -5.81 0.85 -3.44
C ALA A 32 -4.66 0.86 -2.44
N TYR A 33 -4.34 2.02 -1.92
CA TYR A 33 -3.35 2.20 -0.87
C TYR A 33 -3.86 3.19 0.18
N PHE A 34 -3.87 2.79 1.44
CA PHE A 34 -4.25 3.67 2.52
C PHE A 34 -3.20 3.72 3.63
N ILE A 35 -3.18 4.84 4.33
CA ILE A 35 -2.39 5.03 5.54
C ILE A 35 -3.29 5.38 6.73
N MET A 36 -2.93 4.84 7.87
CA MET A 36 -3.50 5.15 9.17
C MET A 36 -2.40 5.62 10.13
N GLY A 37 -2.78 6.31 11.20
CA GLY A 37 -1.86 6.80 12.21
C GLY A 37 -2.46 6.77 13.61
N ARG A 38 -1.67 6.40 14.63
CA ARG A 38 -2.05 6.48 16.05
C ARG A 38 -1.44 7.69 16.76
N SER A 39 -0.21 8.08 16.39
CA SER A 39 0.47 9.26 16.93
C SER A 39 0.09 10.53 16.19
N GLU A 40 0.26 11.69 16.82
CA GLU A 40 0.04 13.00 16.19
C GLU A 40 0.90 13.16 14.92
N ASN A 41 2.18 12.83 15.01
CA ASN A 41 3.09 12.88 13.85
C ASN A 41 2.63 11.98 12.70
N SER A 42 2.19 10.75 12.99
CA SER A 42 1.70 9.83 11.97
C SER A 42 0.37 10.25 11.34
N ARG A 43 -0.47 11.01 12.05
CA ARG A 43 -1.74 11.57 11.56
C ARG A 43 -1.56 12.86 10.78
N ASN A 44 -0.46 13.58 10.99
CA ASN A 44 -0.15 14.86 10.34
C ASN A 44 0.36 14.67 8.91
N ARG A 45 -0.39 13.93 8.08
CA ARG A 45 -0.02 13.61 6.70
C ARG A 45 -1.19 13.75 5.75
N ILE A 46 -0.87 14.10 4.51
CA ILE A 46 -1.78 14.04 3.37
C ILE A 46 -1.06 13.39 2.19
N PHE A 47 -1.83 12.85 1.25
CA PHE A 47 -1.35 12.49 -0.08
C PHE A 47 -1.49 13.69 -1.02
N GLU A 48 -0.43 13.98 -1.72
CA GLU A 48 -0.37 14.98 -2.77
C GLU A 48 -0.03 14.30 -4.08
N GLN A 49 -0.78 14.60 -5.14
CA GLN A 49 -0.55 14.04 -6.46
C GLN A 49 0.75 14.59 -7.05
N THR A 50 1.53 13.71 -7.69
CA THR A 50 2.72 14.03 -8.46
C THR A 50 2.52 13.63 -9.93
N GLU A 51 3.46 13.95 -10.81
CA GLU A 51 3.42 13.56 -12.21
C GLU A 51 3.39 12.04 -12.38
N ASP A 52 4.17 11.32 -11.55
CA ASP A 52 4.37 9.87 -11.62
C ASP A 52 3.55 9.07 -10.57
N GLY A 53 2.77 9.74 -9.72
CA GLY A 53 1.98 9.07 -8.69
C GLY A 53 1.54 9.97 -7.55
N ILE A 54 1.98 9.65 -6.32
CA ILE A 54 1.70 10.47 -5.14
C ILE A 54 2.93 10.53 -4.21
N ARG A 55 2.99 11.61 -3.44
CA ARG A 55 3.90 11.73 -2.28
C ARG A 55 3.11 11.97 -0.98
N THR A 56 3.68 11.58 0.13
CA THR A 56 3.21 12.06 1.44
C THR A 56 3.78 13.45 1.71
N ARG A 57 2.99 14.29 2.33
CA ARG A 57 3.40 15.61 2.82
C ARG A 57 2.81 15.83 4.22
N ALA A 58 3.47 16.65 5.04
CA ALA A 58 2.85 17.13 6.27
C ALA A 58 1.60 17.94 5.94
N PHE A 59 0.54 17.73 6.71
CA PHE A 59 -0.61 18.63 6.68
C PHE A 59 -0.25 19.97 7.33
N ASP A 60 0.39 19.92 8.48
CA ASP A 60 0.91 21.08 9.23
C ASP A 60 2.42 20.93 9.44
N GLU A 61 3.19 21.68 8.68
CA GLU A 61 4.67 21.67 8.71
C GLU A 61 5.22 22.02 10.11
N SER A 62 4.52 22.89 10.87
CA SER A 62 4.95 23.29 12.21
C SER A 62 4.91 22.17 13.24
N LYS A 63 4.15 21.10 12.96
CA LYS A 63 4.00 19.91 13.81
C LYS A 63 4.87 18.73 13.36
N MET A 64 5.66 18.92 12.32
CA MET A 64 6.56 17.87 11.83
C MET A 64 7.76 17.74 12.77
N THR A 65 7.90 16.58 13.43
CA THR A 65 9.03 16.31 14.32
C THR A 65 10.13 15.52 13.66
N ASP A 66 9.78 14.47 12.91
CA ASP A 66 10.72 13.62 12.18
C ASP A 66 10.09 13.18 10.84
N PRO A 67 10.63 13.62 9.70
CA PRO A 67 10.14 13.24 8.37
C PRO A 67 10.58 11.85 7.90
N SER A 68 11.58 11.24 8.50
CA SER A 68 12.35 10.11 7.94
C SER A 68 11.53 8.87 7.59
N LEU A 69 10.47 8.57 8.38
CA LEU A 69 9.58 7.42 8.15
C LEU A 69 8.19 7.80 7.65
N ILE A 70 7.93 9.10 7.45
CA ILE A 70 6.58 9.57 7.12
C ILE A 70 6.49 10.34 5.80
N ILE A 71 7.61 10.89 5.30
CA ILE A 71 7.66 11.61 4.01
C ILE A 71 8.37 10.73 2.98
N TYR A 72 7.63 10.24 1.99
CA TYR A 72 8.09 9.37 0.92
C TYR A 72 7.12 9.41 -0.26
N HIS A 73 7.42 8.73 -1.35
CA HIS A 73 6.52 8.53 -2.48
C HIS A 73 5.87 7.14 -2.37
N PRO A 74 4.62 7.03 -1.90
CA PRO A 74 3.96 5.73 -1.77
C PRO A 74 3.69 5.06 -3.11
N VAL A 75 3.44 5.84 -4.15
CA VAL A 75 3.10 5.33 -5.48
C VAL A 75 3.94 6.03 -6.53
N ARG A 76 4.56 5.24 -7.41
CA ARG A 76 5.25 5.73 -8.61
C ARG A 76 4.96 4.86 -9.82
N LEU A 77 4.65 5.51 -10.94
CA LEU A 77 4.68 4.89 -12.26
C LEU A 77 6.10 5.08 -12.83
N LEU A 78 6.75 3.96 -13.15
CA LEU A 78 8.10 3.97 -13.72
C LEU A 78 8.06 4.05 -15.26
N ASP A 79 9.16 4.47 -15.88
CA ASP A 79 9.27 4.64 -17.33
C ASP A 79 8.98 3.35 -18.15
N ASN A 80 9.23 2.19 -17.55
CA ASN A 80 8.92 0.89 -18.15
C ASN A 80 7.45 0.45 -17.94
N GLY A 81 6.60 1.32 -17.39
CA GLY A 81 5.18 1.08 -17.16
C GLY A 81 4.85 0.30 -15.88
N LEU A 82 5.83 -0.05 -15.05
CA LEU A 82 5.56 -0.64 -13.74
C LEU A 82 4.97 0.39 -12.80
N LEU A 83 3.87 0.07 -12.13
CA LEU A 83 3.32 0.86 -11.04
C LEU A 83 3.78 0.26 -9.71
N VAL A 84 4.56 1.01 -8.94
CA VAL A 84 5.08 0.61 -7.63
C VAL A 84 4.26 1.27 -6.54
N VAL A 85 3.84 0.48 -5.54
CA VAL A 85 3.06 0.95 -4.38
C VAL A 85 3.70 0.42 -3.11
N THR A 86 4.07 1.28 -2.17
CA THR A 86 4.69 0.85 -0.90
C THR A 86 4.30 1.74 0.28
N ASN A 87 4.61 1.28 1.48
CA ASN A 87 4.38 2.05 2.71
C ASN A 87 5.61 2.84 3.22
N GLY A 88 6.62 3.04 2.38
CA GLY A 88 7.83 3.75 2.79
C GLY A 88 8.75 4.10 1.63
N ASP A 89 9.96 4.52 1.94
CA ASP A 89 11.01 4.96 1.01
C ASP A 89 11.56 3.82 0.10
N GLN A 90 11.19 2.56 0.36
CA GLN A 90 11.55 1.47 -0.54
C GLN A 90 10.92 1.60 -1.95
N THR A 91 9.96 2.49 -2.16
CA THR A 91 9.48 2.84 -3.51
C THR A 91 10.63 3.35 -4.37
N ASP A 92 11.42 4.28 -3.83
CA ASP A 92 12.56 4.84 -4.55
C ASP A 92 13.68 3.81 -4.72
N THR A 93 13.90 2.92 -3.72
CA THR A 93 14.84 1.80 -3.86
C THR A 93 14.44 0.88 -5.02
N ILE A 94 13.13 0.59 -5.19
CA ILE A 94 12.64 -0.22 -6.32
C ILE A 94 12.81 0.53 -7.63
N ARG A 95 12.45 1.82 -7.68
CA ARG A 95 12.63 2.67 -8.88
C ARG A 95 14.07 2.66 -9.36
N ASP A 96 15.01 2.93 -8.47
CA ASP A 96 16.43 3.03 -8.79
C ASP A 96 17.00 1.70 -9.28
N ALA A 97 16.70 0.60 -8.58
CA ALA A 97 17.12 -0.74 -9.00
C ALA A 97 16.55 -1.14 -10.37
N VAL A 98 15.28 -0.81 -10.64
CA VAL A 98 14.64 -1.07 -11.94
C VAL A 98 15.28 -0.21 -13.03
N GLY A 99 15.62 1.05 -12.75
CA GLY A 99 16.35 1.94 -13.65
C GLY A 99 17.75 1.41 -14.01
N GLU A 100 18.38 0.68 -13.09
CA GLU A 100 19.66 -0.01 -13.29
C GLU A 100 19.54 -1.40 -13.96
N GLY A 101 18.32 -1.82 -14.33
CA GLY A 101 18.06 -3.10 -14.99
C GLY A 101 17.88 -4.29 -14.03
N HIS A 102 17.74 -4.03 -12.73
CA HIS A 102 17.47 -5.05 -11.72
C HIS A 102 15.95 -5.24 -11.51
N CYS A 103 15.55 -6.36 -10.90
CA CYS A 103 14.16 -6.59 -10.54
C CYS A 103 13.83 -6.04 -9.15
N TYR A 104 12.53 -5.84 -8.86
CA TYR A 104 12.06 -5.35 -7.56
C TYR A 104 12.50 -6.21 -6.37
N ARG A 105 12.67 -7.53 -6.55
CA ARG A 105 13.18 -8.42 -5.51
C ARG A 105 14.63 -8.10 -5.15
N HIS A 106 15.46 -7.76 -6.13
CA HIS A 106 16.84 -7.32 -5.89
C HIS A 106 16.83 -6.08 -5.00
N ALA A 107 16.03 -5.08 -5.32
CA ALA A 107 15.86 -3.89 -4.51
C ALA A 107 15.45 -4.21 -3.07
N LEU A 108 14.40 -5.03 -2.89
CA LEU A 108 13.88 -5.36 -1.57
C LEU A 108 14.80 -6.27 -0.73
N ASN A 109 15.71 -7.03 -1.37
CA ASN A 109 16.72 -7.79 -0.65
C ASN A 109 17.75 -6.89 0.06
N THR A 110 17.89 -5.64 -0.35
CA THR A 110 18.76 -4.64 0.31
C THR A 110 18.07 -3.96 1.51
N ARG A 111 16.76 -4.17 1.69
CA ARG A 111 15.95 -3.51 2.71
C ARG A 111 15.56 -4.46 3.84
N LYS A 112 15.19 -3.85 4.97
CA LYS A 112 14.56 -4.51 6.13
C LYS A 112 13.25 -3.78 6.45
N PHE A 113 12.55 -4.23 7.48
CA PHE A 113 11.44 -3.51 8.11
C PHE A 113 11.89 -2.13 8.64
N GLU A 114 10.96 -1.28 9.07
CA GLU A 114 11.27 0.07 9.60
C GLU A 114 12.01 -0.03 10.96
N PRO A 115 12.98 0.85 11.24
CA PRO A 115 13.76 0.84 12.48
C PRO A 115 13.03 1.53 13.64
N ASP A 116 11.74 1.24 13.82
CA ASP A 116 10.82 1.89 14.76
C ASP A 116 10.42 0.97 15.92
N GLY A 117 11.41 0.35 16.58
CA GLY A 117 11.13 -0.49 17.74
C GLY A 117 10.23 0.18 18.79
N PRO A 118 9.34 -0.56 19.44
CA PRO A 118 9.22 -2.03 19.44
C PRO A 118 8.35 -2.62 18.30
N ASN A 119 7.71 -1.80 17.48
CA ASN A 119 6.77 -2.29 16.45
C ASN A 119 7.48 -2.95 15.26
N TRP A 120 8.71 -2.51 14.93
CA TRP A 120 9.44 -2.97 13.76
C TRP A 120 8.53 -3.06 12.54
N THR A 121 7.90 -1.91 12.21
CA THR A 121 6.85 -1.80 11.19
C THR A 121 7.22 -2.52 9.91
N PRO A 122 6.41 -3.49 9.46
CA PRO A 122 6.67 -4.19 8.21
C PRO A 122 6.69 -3.25 7.01
N ARG A 123 7.59 -3.48 6.07
CA ARG A 123 7.55 -2.85 4.76
C ARG A 123 6.73 -3.72 3.82
N ILE A 124 5.59 -3.23 3.37
CA ILE A 124 4.74 -3.86 2.37
C ILE A 124 4.94 -3.19 1.02
N SER A 125 4.96 -3.97 -0.05
CA SER A 125 5.13 -3.44 -1.40
C SER A 125 4.24 -4.17 -2.38
N GLY A 126 3.76 -3.44 -3.37
CA GLY A 126 3.06 -3.94 -4.54
C GLY A 126 3.74 -3.45 -5.81
N VAL A 127 3.81 -4.30 -6.83
CA VAL A 127 4.27 -3.95 -8.17
C VAL A 127 3.27 -4.47 -9.17
N VAL A 128 2.67 -3.57 -9.96
CA VAL A 128 1.70 -3.91 -11.00
C VAL A 128 2.35 -3.70 -12.35
N LYS A 129 2.25 -4.70 -13.23
CA LYS A 129 2.77 -4.65 -14.59
C LYS A 129 1.73 -4.11 -15.57
N PRO A 130 2.14 -3.65 -16.76
CA PRO A 130 1.20 -3.12 -17.78
C PRO A 130 0.10 -4.09 -18.19
N ASP A 131 0.35 -5.42 -18.14
CA ASP A 131 -0.63 -6.46 -18.43
C ASP A 131 -1.63 -6.72 -17.27
N GLY A 132 -1.45 -6.01 -16.15
CA GLY A 132 -2.27 -6.14 -14.95
C GLY A 132 -1.90 -7.33 -14.07
N SER A 133 -0.85 -8.09 -14.39
CA SER A 133 -0.24 -9.00 -13.43
C SER A 133 0.44 -8.22 -12.31
N TYR A 134 0.56 -8.79 -11.11
CA TYR A 134 1.12 -8.07 -9.98
C TYR A 134 1.84 -8.95 -8.98
N ASN A 135 2.64 -8.30 -8.17
CA ASN A 135 3.36 -8.91 -7.07
C ASN A 135 3.08 -8.14 -5.78
N LEU A 136 2.97 -8.86 -4.67
CA LEU A 136 2.94 -8.30 -3.33
C LEU A 136 4.14 -8.82 -2.54
N SER A 137 4.61 -8.05 -1.57
CA SER A 137 5.67 -8.48 -0.68
C SER A 137 5.57 -7.86 0.70
N ILE A 138 6.18 -8.52 1.67
CA ILE A 138 6.32 -8.02 3.03
C ILE A 138 7.71 -8.35 3.57
N LEU A 139 8.37 -7.35 4.16
CA LEU A 139 9.60 -7.47 4.91
C LEU A 139 9.25 -7.17 6.37
N LYS A 140 9.43 -8.13 7.27
CA LYS A 140 9.05 -8.00 8.67
C LYS A 140 10.07 -8.65 9.60
N SER A 141 10.08 -8.23 10.86
CA SER A 141 10.84 -8.92 11.91
C SER A 141 10.27 -10.32 12.15
N LEU A 142 11.11 -11.28 12.48
CA LEU A 142 10.69 -12.57 13.01
C LEU A 142 10.38 -12.39 14.51
N ASP A 143 9.13 -12.51 14.87
CA ASP A 143 8.65 -12.44 16.26
C ASP A 143 9.17 -11.22 17.06
N GLY A 144 9.36 -10.08 16.37
CA GLY A 144 9.86 -8.85 16.97
C GLY A 144 11.39 -8.77 17.15
N ASP A 145 12.15 -9.76 16.65
CA ASP A 145 13.62 -9.71 16.69
C ASP A 145 14.17 -8.65 15.68
N PRO A 146 14.85 -7.59 16.14
CA PRO A 146 15.41 -6.55 15.28
C PRO A 146 16.52 -7.05 14.34
N ASN A 147 17.12 -8.18 14.64
CA ASN A 147 18.23 -8.74 13.86
C ASN A 147 17.76 -9.68 12.75
N CYS A 148 16.54 -10.21 12.84
CA CYS A 148 16.02 -11.17 11.88
C CYS A 148 14.94 -10.55 10.98
N CYS A 149 15.25 -10.38 9.69
CA CYS A 149 14.29 -9.92 8.69
C CYS A 149 13.79 -11.06 7.81
N CYS A 150 12.50 -11.38 7.92
CA CYS A 150 11.81 -12.27 7.00
C CYS A 150 11.32 -11.51 5.76
N ARG A 151 11.50 -12.10 4.58
CA ARG A 151 11.04 -11.55 3.30
C ARG A 151 10.14 -12.55 2.61
N TYR A 152 8.91 -12.11 2.30
CA TYR A 152 7.92 -12.92 1.59
C TYR A 152 7.53 -12.21 0.30
N PHE A 153 7.49 -12.95 -0.80
CA PHE A 153 7.11 -12.48 -2.13
C PHE A 153 5.98 -13.34 -2.65
N PHE A 154 4.89 -12.71 -3.08
CA PHE A 154 3.69 -13.35 -3.61
C PHE A 154 3.47 -12.83 -5.04
N GLU A 155 3.46 -13.73 -6.02
CA GLU A 155 3.37 -13.38 -7.43
C GLU A 155 2.08 -13.90 -8.04
N TYR A 156 1.40 -13.01 -8.76
CA TYR A 156 0.12 -13.27 -9.42
C TYR A 156 0.28 -12.92 -10.90
N ASP A 157 0.75 -13.88 -11.69
CA ASP A 157 1.03 -13.75 -13.12
C ASP A 157 -0.24 -13.76 -13.98
N SER A 158 -1.30 -14.40 -13.50
CA SER A 158 -2.61 -14.48 -14.17
C SER A 158 -3.74 -14.15 -13.19
N PRO A 159 -3.92 -12.86 -12.82
CA PRO A 159 -4.94 -12.48 -11.85
C PRO A 159 -6.35 -12.84 -12.34
N ILE A 160 -7.13 -13.42 -11.44
CA ILE A 160 -8.52 -13.84 -11.74
C ILE A 160 -9.44 -12.60 -11.73
N ALA A 161 -10.25 -12.44 -12.78
CA ALA A 161 -11.24 -11.38 -12.87
C ALA A 161 -12.17 -11.37 -11.64
N GLY A 162 -12.49 -10.20 -11.14
CA GLY A 162 -13.32 -10.02 -9.95
C GLY A 162 -12.64 -10.34 -8.64
N THR A 163 -11.31 -10.50 -8.63
CA THR A 163 -10.56 -10.80 -7.41
C THR A 163 -9.34 -9.92 -7.25
N GLY A 164 -8.94 -9.73 -6.00
CA GLY A 164 -7.70 -9.08 -5.62
C GLY A 164 -7.10 -9.70 -4.37
N HIS A 165 -5.96 -9.13 -3.96
CA HIS A 165 -5.25 -9.54 -2.77
C HIS A 165 -4.92 -8.32 -1.92
N PHE A 166 -5.21 -8.43 -0.64
CA PHE A 166 -5.00 -7.40 0.37
C PHE A 166 -3.87 -7.78 1.31
N ILE A 167 -2.86 -6.94 1.42
CA ILE A 167 -1.78 -7.02 2.39
C ILE A 167 -1.75 -5.75 3.25
N HIS A 168 -1.42 -5.87 4.53
CA HIS A 168 -1.36 -4.74 5.45
C HIS A 168 -0.25 -4.92 6.48
N THR A 169 0.09 -3.86 7.21
CA THR A 169 1.27 -3.92 8.10
C THR A 169 1.00 -4.62 9.40
N TYR A 170 -0.17 -4.41 10.05
CA TYR A 170 -0.45 -4.91 11.39
C TYR A 170 -1.70 -5.77 11.44
N GLN A 171 -1.63 -6.86 12.16
CA GLN A 171 -2.73 -7.81 12.30
C GLN A 171 -3.87 -7.25 13.14
N GLU A 172 -3.54 -6.56 14.23
CA GLU A 172 -4.47 -6.07 15.24
C GLU A 172 -3.96 -4.75 15.84
N ASN A 173 -4.84 -4.06 16.58
CA ASN A 173 -4.51 -2.81 17.27
C ASN A 173 -4.06 -3.08 18.72
N LEU A 174 -2.88 -3.64 18.87
CA LEU A 174 -2.26 -3.95 20.18
C LEU A 174 -1.04 -3.04 20.45
N ASP A 175 -0.35 -3.26 21.55
CA ASP A 175 0.90 -2.61 21.90
C ASP A 175 1.88 -3.63 22.52
N PRO A 176 3.02 -3.94 21.85
CA PRO A 176 3.38 -3.49 20.50
C PRO A 176 2.44 -4.03 19.41
N LEU A 177 2.45 -3.37 18.24
CA LEU A 177 1.62 -3.77 17.10
C LEU A 177 2.13 -5.08 16.49
N PRO A 178 1.32 -6.16 16.44
CA PRO A 178 1.74 -7.41 15.82
C PRO A 178 1.78 -7.28 14.29
N SER A 179 2.89 -7.69 13.69
CA SER A 179 3.05 -7.72 12.24
C SER A 179 2.05 -8.65 11.57
N PHE A 180 1.59 -8.29 10.37
CA PHE A 180 0.76 -9.13 9.51
C PHE A 180 1.35 -10.54 9.36
N GLN A 181 0.50 -11.57 9.40
CA GLN A 181 0.86 -12.98 9.29
C GLN A 181 0.10 -13.66 8.14
N GLY A 182 0.75 -14.63 7.53
CA GLY A 182 0.18 -15.45 6.46
C GLY A 182 0.30 -14.82 5.07
N GLU A 183 -0.53 -15.28 4.15
CA GLU A 183 -0.62 -14.83 2.77
C GLU A 183 -1.51 -13.59 2.64
N PRO A 184 -1.33 -12.75 1.59
CA PRO A 184 -2.25 -11.67 1.28
C PRO A 184 -3.69 -12.20 1.18
N ARG A 185 -4.62 -11.52 1.84
CA ARG A 185 -6.00 -11.95 1.94
C ARG A 185 -6.71 -11.76 0.60
N ARG A 186 -7.29 -12.85 0.06
CA ARG A 186 -8.07 -12.77 -1.17
C ARG A 186 -9.38 -12.03 -0.93
N VAL A 187 -9.65 -11.01 -1.75
CA VAL A 187 -10.83 -10.13 -1.69
C VAL A 187 -11.62 -10.17 -3.00
N ALA A 188 -12.93 -9.90 -2.92
CA ALA A 188 -13.76 -9.69 -4.10
C ALA A 188 -13.57 -8.25 -4.62
N ILE A 189 -13.48 -8.11 -5.96
CA ILE A 189 -13.46 -6.82 -6.65
C ILE A 189 -14.62 -6.81 -7.66
N GLY A 190 -15.59 -5.92 -7.46
CA GLY A 190 -16.70 -5.74 -8.39
C GLY A 190 -16.28 -5.07 -9.70
N THR A 191 -17.28 -4.68 -10.48
CA THR A 191 -17.10 -3.65 -11.53
C THR A 191 -17.26 -2.31 -10.85
N VAL A 192 -16.11 -1.64 -10.58
CA VAL A 192 -16.04 -0.42 -9.79
C VAL A 192 -15.39 0.71 -10.61
N ASP A 193 -15.66 1.95 -10.24
CA ASP A 193 -14.88 3.13 -10.59
C ASP A 193 -14.05 3.59 -9.39
N ALA A 194 -13.06 4.46 -9.61
CA ALA A 194 -12.14 4.86 -8.54
C ALA A 194 -12.85 5.66 -7.44
N CYS A 195 -13.83 6.50 -7.80
CA CYS A 195 -14.54 7.36 -6.86
C CYS A 195 -15.40 6.53 -5.90
N SER A 196 -16.33 5.73 -6.42
CA SER A 196 -17.25 4.94 -5.59
C SER A 196 -16.51 3.93 -4.73
N TRP A 197 -15.50 3.26 -5.27
CA TRP A 197 -14.73 2.28 -4.49
C TRP A 197 -13.87 2.95 -3.40
N SER A 198 -13.33 4.15 -3.67
CA SER A 198 -12.61 4.91 -2.65
C SER A 198 -13.51 5.34 -1.49
N GLU A 199 -14.77 5.75 -1.78
CA GLU A 199 -15.74 6.12 -0.75
C GLU A 199 -16.11 4.92 0.13
N GLU A 200 -16.32 3.73 -0.45
CA GLU A 200 -16.60 2.50 0.29
C GLU A 200 -15.44 2.12 1.22
N ILE A 201 -14.18 2.10 0.71
CA ILE A 201 -13.00 1.82 1.52
C ILE A 201 -12.85 2.88 2.63
N TRP A 202 -12.99 4.16 2.28
CA TRP A 202 -12.86 5.26 3.23
C TRP A 202 -13.91 5.20 4.35
N ALA A 203 -15.13 4.84 4.05
CA ALA A 203 -16.21 4.67 5.02
C ALA A 203 -15.93 3.49 5.98
N ALA A 204 -15.33 2.40 5.47
CA ALA A 204 -15.01 1.21 6.26
C ALA A 204 -13.79 1.40 7.19
N LEU A 205 -12.86 2.29 6.86
CA LEU A 205 -11.69 2.58 7.70
C LEU A 205 -12.09 3.28 9.00
N ASN A 206 -11.45 2.89 10.12
CA ASN A 206 -11.68 3.51 11.43
C ASN A 206 -11.52 5.03 11.37
N GLY A 207 -12.54 5.77 11.80
CA GLY A 207 -12.65 7.23 11.68
C GLY A 207 -11.56 8.02 12.42
N GLU A 208 -11.05 7.50 13.54
CA GLU A 208 -9.99 8.17 14.31
C GLU A 208 -8.62 7.98 13.66
N ASN A 209 -8.35 6.77 13.16
CA ASN A 209 -7.02 6.37 12.73
C ASN A 209 -6.76 6.59 11.23
N LYS A 210 -7.79 6.66 10.38
CA LYS A 210 -7.60 6.89 8.94
C LYS A 210 -6.96 8.25 8.66
N VAL A 211 -6.04 8.30 7.72
CA VAL A 211 -5.26 9.50 7.37
C VAL A 211 -5.44 9.86 5.90
N SER A 212 -5.09 8.97 4.98
CA SER A 212 -5.22 9.18 3.54
C SER A 212 -5.46 7.86 2.81
N LEU A 213 -6.15 7.95 1.67
CA LEU A 213 -6.44 6.85 0.76
C LEU A 213 -6.16 7.28 -0.68
N TYR A 214 -5.51 6.42 -1.42
CA TYR A 214 -5.31 6.49 -2.86
C TYR A 214 -5.97 5.29 -3.51
N VAL A 215 -6.75 5.51 -4.56
CA VAL A 215 -7.32 4.48 -5.43
C VAL A 215 -7.01 4.82 -6.87
N GLN A 216 -6.52 3.83 -7.61
CA GLN A 216 -6.30 3.94 -9.05
C GLN A 216 -6.87 2.71 -9.74
N LEU A 217 -7.64 2.94 -10.79
CA LEU A 217 -7.98 1.94 -11.79
C LEU A 217 -7.25 2.29 -13.08
N PHE A 218 -6.68 1.31 -13.76
CA PHE A 218 -6.16 1.54 -15.09
C PHE A 218 -6.70 0.52 -16.09
N ASP A 219 -7.10 1.03 -17.24
CA ASP A 219 -7.65 0.23 -18.34
C ASP A 219 -6.52 -0.57 -19.01
N LEU A 220 -6.67 -1.90 -19.04
CA LEU A 220 -5.64 -2.80 -19.55
C LEU A 220 -5.41 -2.72 -21.06
N LYS A 221 -6.39 -2.17 -21.78
CA LYS A 221 -6.31 -2.01 -23.24
C LYS A 221 -5.73 -0.65 -23.64
N THR A 222 -6.12 0.41 -22.95
CA THR A 222 -5.77 1.78 -23.32
C THR A 222 -4.67 2.39 -22.45
N GLY A 223 -4.44 1.83 -21.25
CA GLY A 223 -3.56 2.41 -20.23
C GLY A 223 -4.16 3.64 -19.53
N ALA A 224 -5.41 4.03 -19.87
CA ALA A 224 -6.08 5.16 -19.22
C ALA A 224 -6.23 4.93 -17.72
N ARG A 225 -5.93 5.96 -16.94
CA ARG A 225 -5.93 5.92 -15.46
C ARG A 225 -7.05 6.77 -14.90
N ASP A 226 -7.78 6.20 -13.95
CA ASP A 226 -8.80 6.85 -13.14
C ASP A 226 -8.31 6.85 -11.69
N ILE A 227 -8.08 8.03 -11.09
CA ILE A 227 -7.41 8.21 -9.80
C ILE A 227 -8.30 9.01 -8.87
N THR A 228 -8.44 8.54 -7.64
CA THR A 228 -9.09 9.27 -6.55
C THR A 228 -8.18 9.28 -5.32
N ILE A 229 -8.06 10.46 -4.70
CA ILE A 229 -7.32 10.67 -3.44
C ILE A 229 -8.29 11.23 -2.41
N ILE A 230 -8.33 10.61 -1.23
CA ILE A 230 -9.07 11.11 -0.08
C ILE A 230 -8.09 11.36 1.06
N ASN A 231 -8.11 12.57 1.59
CA ASN A 231 -7.34 12.97 2.77
C ASN A 231 -8.30 13.33 3.90
N LYS A 232 -7.98 12.94 5.14
CA LYS A 232 -8.74 13.33 6.33
C LYS A 232 -8.62 14.84 6.60
N HIS A 233 -7.42 15.35 6.41
CA HIS A 233 -7.12 16.78 6.49
C HIS A 233 -7.13 17.37 5.07
N ARG A 234 -7.75 18.54 4.93
CA ARG A 234 -7.88 19.27 3.66
C ARG A 234 -7.22 20.65 3.80
#